data_00dd90d02554b781485750131c3dbfcd
#
_entry.id   00dd90d02554b781485750131c3dbfcd
#
_cell.length_a   1.000
_cell.length_b   1.000
_cell.length_c   1.000
_cell.angle_alpha   90.00
_cell.angle_beta   90.00
_cell.angle_gamma   90.00
#
_symmetry.space_group_name_H-M   'P 1'
#
loop_
_entity.id
_entity.type
_entity.pdbx_description
1 polymer ?
#
loop_
_entity_poly.entity_id
_entity_poly.type
_entity_poly.pdbx_seq_one_letter_code
_entity_poly.pdbx_strand_id
1 'polypeptide(L)'
;MSRAPWSAVPVALASLVAFATCREPGLTNGAAAALFVRVDAAGTPATLVVVEVSAPDINPALLFNIPVTNGVAVDTISVPAGPSRTFAMRAYAANGVQTNAGSVTVDVVPGANPAISIVLTALTGGMPIHATLGSVTITVTPATDSLTAGSTVRLTAVIRDGNGTIVAGGVRWATGNPGVASVDTAGLVTAVGRGATTIAATFQGVAGTAAVVVR
;
A
#
# COMPACT_ATOMS: atom_id res chain seq x y z
N MET A 1 -26.84 -82.85 -28.74
CA MET A 1 -27.37 -81.71 -29.48
C MET A 1 -27.98 -80.77 -28.42
N SER A 2 -27.34 -79.73 -28.01
CA SER A 2 -27.98 -78.54 -27.51
C SER A 2 -26.86 -77.58 -27.09
N ARG A 3 -26.81 -76.45 -27.77
CA ARG A 3 -25.80 -75.38 -27.53
C ARG A 3 -26.29 -74.50 -26.40
N ALA A 4 -25.51 -74.28 -25.43
CA ALA A 4 -25.72 -73.24 -24.42
C ALA A 4 -25.29 -71.86 -24.97
N PRO A 5 -26.03 -70.77 -24.71
CA PRO A 5 -25.63 -69.45 -25.15
C PRO A 5 -24.65 -68.77 -24.13
N TRP A 6 -23.69 -68.11 -24.71
CA TRP A 6 -22.78 -67.26 -23.96
C TRP A 6 -23.49 -66.05 -23.41
N SER A 7 -23.42 -65.84 -22.09
CA SER A 7 -23.83 -64.62 -21.48
C SER A 7 -22.63 -63.67 -21.51
N ALA A 8 -22.77 -62.60 -22.28
CA ALA A 8 -21.83 -61.46 -22.29
C ALA A 8 -21.94 -60.66 -21.00
N VAL A 9 -20.84 -60.54 -20.27
CA VAL A 9 -20.70 -59.62 -19.17
C VAL A 9 -20.30 -58.25 -19.74
N PRO A 10 -21.03 -57.15 -19.48
CA PRO A 10 -20.56 -55.85 -19.90
C PRO A 10 -19.43 -55.39 -18.99
N VAL A 11 -18.24 -55.19 -19.56
CA VAL A 11 -17.14 -54.48 -18.93
C VAL A 11 -17.51 -53.02 -18.92
N ALA A 12 -17.85 -52.51 -17.75
CA ALA A 12 -17.99 -51.07 -17.53
C ALA A 12 -16.61 -50.41 -17.57
N LEU A 13 -16.34 -49.76 -18.68
CA LEU A 13 -15.15 -48.90 -18.81
C LEU A 13 -15.41 -47.63 -18.00
N ALA A 14 -14.94 -47.62 -16.76
CA ALA A 14 -14.89 -46.39 -15.96
C ALA A 14 -13.80 -45.49 -16.57
N SER A 15 -14.19 -44.53 -17.38
CA SER A 15 -13.32 -43.44 -17.84
C SER A 15 -13.01 -42.57 -16.66
N LEU A 16 -11.81 -42.78 -16.07
CA LEU A 16 -11.24 -41.88 -15.12
C LEU A 16 -10.77 -40.62 -15.88
N VAL A 17 -11.64 -39.63 -15.96
CA VAL A 17 -11.25 -38.31 -16.44
C VAL A 17 -10.38 -37.70 -15.34
N ALA A 18 -9.08 -37.90 -15.47
CA ALA A 18 -8.12 -37.13 -14.72
C ALA A 18 -8.23 -35.67 -15.18
N PHE A 19 -8.94 -34.86 -14.42
CA PHE A 19 -8.78 -33.41 -14.50
C PHE A 19 -7.32 -33.11 -14.08
N ALA A 20 -6.45 -33.09 -15.08
CA ALA A 20 -5.19 -32.40 -14.95
C ALA A 20 -5.58 -30.92 -14.69
N THR A 21 -5.67 -30.54 -13.42
CA THR A 21 -5.59 -29.14 -13.07
C THR A 21 -4.24 -28.69 -13.56
N CYS A 22 -4.19 -28.06 -14.74
CA CYS A 22 -3.13 -27.16 -15.08
C CYS A 22 -3.11 -26.13 -13.95
N ARG A 23 -2.30 -26.41 -12.95
CA ARG A 23 -1.82 -25.38 -12.05
C ARG A 23 -0.95 -24.53 -12.95
N GLU A 24 -1.54 -23.46 -13.49
CA GLU A 24 -0.76 -22.34 -13.99
C GLU A 24 0.33 -22.13 -12.94
N PRO A 25 1.61 -21.91 -13.32
CA PRO A 25 2.62 -21.50 -12.37
C PRO A 25 2.03 -20.23 -11.74
N GLY A 26 1.35 -20.43 -10.61
CA GLY A 26 0.67 -19.39 -9.92
C GLY A 26 1.73 -18.34 -9.66
N LEU A 27 1.53 -17.16 -10.24
CA LEU A 27 1.91 -15.96 -9.54
C LEU A 27 1.42 -16.19 -8.11
N THR A 28 2.33 -16.63 -7.24
CA THR A 28 2.12 -16.52 -5.82
C THR A 28 2.00 -15.01 -5.63
N ASN A 29 0.77 -14.52 -5.62
CA ASN A 29 0.47 -13.19 -5.14
C ASN A 29 0.98 -13.18 -3.71
N GLY A 30 2.27 -12.96 -3.54
CA GLY A 30 2.84 -12.58 -2.27
C GLY A 30 2.00 -11.40 -1.81
N ALA A 31 1.56 -11.42 -0.55
CA ALA A 31 0.77 -10.33 -0.02
C ALA A 31 1.43 -9.01 -0.42
N ALA A 32 0.68 -8.10 -1.03
CA ALA A 32 1.24 -6.83 -1.46
C ALA A 32 1.61 -5.99 -0.23
N ALA A 33 2.75 -5.33 -0.29
CA ALA A 33 3.17 -4.34 0.70
C ALA A 33 2.85 -2.94 0.19
N ALA A 34 2.25 -2.12 1.03
CA ALA A 34 2.07 -0.70 0.78
C ALA A 34 3.35 0.02 1.21
N LEU A 35 4.05 0.63 0.26
CA LEU A 35 5.29 1.35 0.48
C LEU A 35 5.07 2.85 0.24
N PHE A 36 5.32 3.63 1.26
CA PHE A 36 5.31 5.08 1.17
C PHE A 36 6.59 5.57 0.48
N VAL A 37 6.44 6.36 -0.56
CA VAL A 37 7.52 6.99 -1.33
C VAL A 37 7.48 8.49 -1.06
N ARG A 38 8.58 9.05 -0.62
CA ARG A 38 8.79 10.49 -0.51
C ARG A 38 10.07 10.87 -1.23
N VAL A 39 9.97 11.79 -2.16
CA VAL A 39 11.10 12.31 -2.94
C VAL A 39 11.18 13.81 -2.72
N ASP A 40 12.29 14.27 -2.14
CA ASP A 40 12.56 15.70 -1.95
C ASP A 40 13.34 16.24 -3.16
N ALA A 41 12.62 16.89 -4.04
CA ALA A 41 13.11 17.47 -5.29
C ALA A 41 13.20 19.01 -5.21
N ALA A 42 13.17 19.59 -4.00
CA ALA A 42 13.27 21.02 -3.81
C ALA A 42 14.56 21.59 -4.43
N GLY A 43 14.45 22.73 -5.11
CA GLY A 43 15.59 23.36 -5.82
C GLY A 43 16.00 22.69 -7.12
N THR A 44 15.26 21.66 -7.58
CA THR A 44 15.49 21.00 -8.87
C THR A 44 14.38 21.35 -9.88
N PRO A 45 14.59 21.20 -11.20
CA PRO A 45 13.53 21.42 -12.18
C PRO A 45 12.55 20.25 -12.33
N ALA A 46 12.64 19.23 -11.47
CA ALA A 46 11.81 18.03 -11.55
C ALA A 46 10.33 18.35 -11.29
N THR A 47 9.47 17.87 -12.17
CA THR A 47 7.99 17.97 -12.06
C THR A 47 7.32 16.62 -11.97
N LEU A 48 8.05 15.55 -12.29
CA LEU A 48 7.57 14.16 -12.26
C LEU A 48 8.69 13.24 -11.77
N VAL A 49 8.34 12.30 -10.91
CA VAL A 49 9.18 11.16 -10.55
C VAL A 49 8.52 9.88 -11.04
N VAL A 50 9.25 9.07 -11.76
CA VAL A 50 8.83 7.73 -12.19
C VAL A 50 9.55 6.71 -11.34
N VAL A 51 8.79 5.85 -10.68
CA VAL A 51 9.32 4.70 -9.92
C VAL A 51 8.99 3.44 -10.72
N GLU A 52 10.03 2.73 -11.15
CA GLU A 52 9.92 1.43 -11.80
C GLU A 52 10.31 0.35 -10.79
N VAL A 53 9.43 -0.64 -10.60
CA VAL A 53 9.71 -1.78 -9.74
C VAL A 53 9.81 -3.03 -10.58
N SER A 54 10.97 -3.68 -10.50
CA SER A 54 11.25 -4.92 -11.24
C SER A 54 11.79 -6.01 -10.32
N ALA A 55 11.50 -7.26 -10.67
CA ALA A 55 12.06 -8.46 -10.07
C ALA A 55 11.83 -9.64 -11.03
N PRO A 56 12.47 -10.81 -10.83
CA PRO A 56 12.31 -11.97 -11.72
C PRO A 56 10.86 -12.47 -11.81
N ASP A 57 10.05 -12.26 -10.77
CA ASP A 57 8.63 -12.64 -10.67
C ASP A 57 7.67 -11.48 -10.94
N ILE A 58 8.16 -10.30 -11.31
CA ILE A 58 7.37 -9.13 -11.71
C ILE A 58 7.56 -8.88 -13.21
N ASN A 59 6.61 -9.31 -14.01
CA ASN A 59 6.63 -9.13 -15.46
C ASN A 59 5.22 -8.83 -16.00
N PRO A 60 4.98 -7.66 -16.60
CA PRO A 60 5.93 -6.55 -16.79
C PRO A 60 6.31 -5.82 -15.49
N ALA A 61 7.39 -5.03 -15.52
CA ALA A 61 7.76 -4.16 -14.41
C ALA A 61 6.62 -3.20 -14.07
N LEU A 62 6.45 -2.90 -12.77
CA LEU A 62 5.45 -1.95 -12.31
C LEU A 62 5.97 -0.53 -12.46
N LEU A 63 5.12 0.38 -12.95
CA LEU A 63 5.46 1.79 -13.16
C LEU A 63 4.51 2.67 -12.37
N PHE A 64 5.08 3.59 -11.58
CA PHE A 64 4.34 4.56 -10.78
C PHE A 64 4.81 5.96 -11.15
N ASN A 65 3.87 6.83 -11.53
CA ASN A 65 4.12 8.22 -11.90
C ASN A 65 3.69 9.12 -10.75
N ILE A 66 4.64 9.75 -10.08
CA ILE A 66 4.39 10.57 -8.89
C ILE A 66 4.70 12.03 -9.23
N PRO A 67 3.69 12.91 -9.30
CA PRO A 67 3.91 14.32 -9.60
C PRO A 67 4.64 15.02 -8.46
N VAL A 68 5.54 15.94 -8.81
CA VAL A 68 6.23 16.80 -7.85
C VAL A 68 5.36 18.04 -7.60
N THR A 69 4.95 18.24 -6.35
CA THR A 69 4.17 19.40 -5.93
C THR A 69 4.93 20.13 -4.82
N ASN A 70 5.15 21.43 -4.98
CA ASN A 70 5.93 22.25 -4.04
C ASN A 70 7.32 21.65 -3.72
N GLY A 71 7.98 21.09 -4.74
CA GLY A 71 9.31 20.49 -4.59
C GLY A 71 9.33 19.10 -3.97
N VAL A 72 8.19 18.46 -3.71
CA VAL A 72 8.10 17.13 -3.11
C VAL A 72 7.18 16.23 -3.93
N ALA A 73 7.60 14.99 -4.21
CA ALA A 73 6.74 13.93 -4.71
C ALA A 73 6.43 12.95 -3.59
N VAL A 74 5.15 12.64 -3.37
CA VAL A 74 4.69 11.74 -2.29
C VAL A 74 3.59 10.85 -2.82
N ASP A 75 3.71 9.55 -2.59
CA ASP A 75 2.66 8.57 -2.90
C ASP A 75 2.85 7.29 -2.08
N THR A 76 1.83 6.44 -2.06
CA THR A 76 1.92 5.06 -1.56
C THR A 76 1.73 4.08 -2.71
N ILE A 77 2.77 3.33 -3.01
CA ILE A 77 2.79 2.32 -4.06
C ILE A 77 2.54 0.92 -3.48
N SER A 78 1.80 0.10 -4.20
CA SER A 78 1.56 -1.30 -3.84
C SER A 78 2.50 -2.20 -4.62
N VAL A 79 3.35 -2.95 -3.91
CA VAL A 79 4.37 -3.82 -4.51
C VAL A 79 4.21 -5.24 -3.98
N PRO A 80 4.20 -6.28 -4.83
CA PRO A 80 4.22 -7.67 -4.37
C PRO A 80 5.43 -7.94 -3.47
N ALA A 81 5.19 -8.48 -2.27
CA ALA A 81 6.28 -8.87 -1.37
C ALA A 81 7.13 -9.96 -2.00
N GLY A 82 8.43 -9.94 -1.71
CA GLY A 82 9.40 -10.92 -2.21
C GLY A 82 10.82 -10.38 -2.19
N PRO A 83 11.79 -11.26 -2.50
CA PRO A 83 13.20 -10.89 -2.50
C PRO A 83 13.59 -10.07 -3.74
N SER A 84 14.69 -9.34 -3.61
CA SER A 84 15.38 -8.67 -4.73
C SER A 84 14.51 -7.75 -5.56
N ARG A 85 13.63 -6.96 -4.93
CA ARG A 85 12.84 -5.92 -5.59
C ARG A 85 13.75 -4.76 -5.94
N THR A 86 13.92 -4.45 -7.22
CA THR A 86 14.70 -3.31 -7.68
C THR A 86 13.77 -2.13 -7.93
N PHE A 87 14.00 -1.04 -7.20
CA PHE A 87 13.34 0.23 -7.34
C PHE A 87 14.25 1.18 -8.13
N ALA A 88 13.94 1.43 -9.39
CA ALA A 88 14.63 2.42 -10.18
C ALA A 88 13.79 3.70 -10.22
N MET A 89 14.35 4.80 -9.74
CA MET A 89 13.69 6.11 -9.70
C MET A 89 14.32 7.06 -10.70
N ARG A 90 13.49 7.76 -11.48
CA ARG A 90 13.90 8.74 -12.47
C ARG A 90 13.08 10.01 -12.29
N ALA A 91 13.74 11.15 -12.22
CA ALA A 91 13.08 12.45 -12.15
C ALA A 91 13.13 13.14 -13.52
N TYR A 92 12.03 13.79 -13.88
CA TYR A 92 11.87 14.46 -15.17
C TYR A 92 11.42 15.91 -14.97
N ALA A 93 11.98 16.80 -15.76
CA ALA A 93 11.53 18.18 -15.87
C ALA A 93 10.24 18.29 -16.72
N ALA A 94 9.59 19.45 -16.70
CA ALA A 94 8.34 19.69 -17.42
C ALA A 94 8.44 19.48 -18.95
N ASN A 95 9.62 19.60 -19.52
CA ASN A 95 9.89 19.34 -20.93
C ASN A 95 10.14 17.85 -21.26
N GLY A 96 9.97 16.96 -20.29
CA GLY A 96 10.19 15.52 -20.44
C GLY A 96 11.65 15.06 -20.38
N VAL A 97 12.59 15.98 -20.13
CA VAL A 97 14.02 15.64 -20.01
C VAL A 97 14.27 15.02 -18.64
N GLN A 98 14.91 13.85 -18.61
CA GLN A 98 15.33 13.21 -17.37
C GLN A 98 16.47 14.01 -16.73
N THR A 99 16.28 14.37 -15.46
CA THR A 99 17.23 15.20 -14.69
C THR A 99 18.07 14.38 -13.73
N ASN A 100 17.47 13.41 -13.06
CA ASN A 100 18.12 12.60 -12.04
C ASN A 100 17.73 11.12 -12.16
N ALA A 101 18.59 10.23 -11.69
CA ALA A 101 18.32 8.80 -11.60
C ALA A 101 19.01 8.19 -10.38
N GLY A 102 18.38 7.15 -9.84
CA GLY A 102 18.93 6.33 -8.76
C GLY A 102 18.18 5.01 -8.66
N SER A 103 18.79 4.02 -8.03
CA SER A 103 18.14 2.73 -7.81
C SER A 103 18.61 2.07 -6.52
N VAL A 104 17.79 1.16 -6.01
CA VAL A 104 18.10 0.29 -4.88
C VAL A 104 17.43 -1.06 -5.11
N THR A 105 18.09 -2.14 -4.66
CA THR A 105 17.51 -3.47 -4.64
C THR A 105 17.38 -3.92 -3.19
N VAL A 106 16.18 -4.32 -2.80
CA VAL A 106 15.84 -4.72 -1.42
C VAL A 106 14.80 -5.83 -1.43
N ASP A 107 14.72 -6.55 -0.33
CA ASP A 107 13.63 -7.48 -0.08
C ASP A 107 12.44 -6.71 0.47
N VAL A 108 11.25 -6.99 -0.06
CA VAL A 108 9.98 -6.43 0.41
C VAL A 108 9.21 -7.53 1.13
N VAL A 109 8.85 -7.27 2.39
CA VAL A 109 8.07 -8.21 3.20
C VAL A 109 6.61 -7.75 3.33
N PRO A 110 5.65 -8.66 3.55
CA PRO A 110 4.29 -8.27 3.89
C PRO A 110 4.28 -7.47 5.20
N GLY A 111 3.54 -6.36 5.22
CA GLY A 111 3.44 -5.51 6.42
C GLY A 111 4.53 -4.45 6.51
N ALA A 112 5.23 -4.37 7.65
CA ALA A 112 6.18 -3.30 7.91
C ALA A 112 7.52 -3.53 7.20
N ASN A 113 7.94 -2.54 6.42
CA ASN A 113 9.24 -2.47 5.77
C ASN A 113 10.02 -1.27 6.33
N PRO A 114 11.31 -1.42 6.68
CA PRO A 114 12.12 -0.30 7.15
C PRO A 114 12.22 0.78 6.08
N ALA A 115 12.42 2.04 6.50
CA ALA A 115 12.63 3.12 5.55
C ALA A 115 14.05 3.04 4.97
N ILE A 116 14.13 3.16 3.65
CA ILE A 116 15.34 3.08 2.85
C ILE A 116 15.55 4.44 2.18
N SER A 117 16.77 4.96 2.20
CA SER A 117 17.12 6.17 1.49
C SER A 117 17.73 5.85 0.13
N ILE A 118 17.28 6.56 -0.89
CA ILE A 118 17.78 6.46 -2.27
C ILE A 118 18.25 7.84 -2.68
N VAL A 119 19.49 7.93 -3.20
CA VAL A 119 20.01 9.17 -3.76
C VAL A 119 19.89 9.09 -5.28
N LEU A 120 19.13 9.99 -5.88
CA LEU A 120 19.07 10.16 -7.32
C LEU A 120 20.15 11.16 -7.73
N THR A 121 21.18 10.68 -8.38
CA THR A 121 22.26 11.53 -8.89
C THR A 121 21.80 12.35 -10.08
N ALA A 122 22.25 13.61 -10.14
CA ALA A 122 21.96 14.46 -11.28
C ALA A 122 22.74 13.97 -12.53
N LEU A 123 22.06 13.94 -13.67
CA LEU A 123 22.66 13.52 -14.94
C LEU A 123 23.50 14.64 -15.61
N THR A 124 23.21 15.89 -15.28
CA THR A 124 23.87 17.08 -15.87
C THR A 124 24.18 18.12 -14.81
N GLY A 125 25.15 17.84 -13.90
CA GLY A 125 25.71 18.84 -12.98
C GLY A 125 24.74 19.55 -12.02
N GLY A 126 23.53 19.00 -11.84
CA GLY A 126 22.52 19.52 -10.92
C GLY A 126 22.67 19.02 -9.48
N MET A 127 21.72 19.39 -8.62
CA MET A 127 21.66 18.90 -7.24
C MET A 127 21.14 17.46 -7.19
N PRO A 128 21.64 16.61 -6.26
CA PRO A 128 21.07 15.31 -6.02
C PRO A 128 19.66 15.44 -5.41
N ILE A 129 18.80 14.45 -5.72
CA ILE A 129 17.47 14.32 -5.14
C ILE A 129 17.50 13.19 -4.11
N HIS A 130 16.97 13.41 -2.93
CA HIS A 130 16.85 12.41 -1.88
C HIS A 130 15.45 11.81 -1.88
N ALA A 131 15.37 10.48 -1.97
CA ALA A 131 14.13 9.74 -1.86
C ALA A 131 14.16 8.81 -0.65
N THR A 132 13.00 8.61 -0.03
CA THR A 132 12.78 7.64 1.05
C THR A 132 11.67 6.69 0.62
N LEU A 133 11.89 5.40 0.81
CA LEU A 133 10.95 4.33 0.53
C LEU A 133 10.80 3.45 1.76
N GLY A 134 9.58 3.16 2.20
CA GLY A 134 9.32 2.28 3.34
C GLY A 134 7.85 2.26 3.73
N SER A 135 7.50 1.47 4.73
CA SER A 135 6.15 1.46 5.28
C SER A 135 5.90 2.70 6.15
N VAL A 136 4.66 3.14 6.21
CA VAL A 136 4.20 4.10 7.22
C VAL A 136 3.17 3.45 8.14
N THR A 137 3.13 3.90 9.38
CA THR A 137 2.12 3.53 10.36
C THR A 137 1.42 4.78 10.87
N ILE A 138 0.12 4.67 11.15
CA ILE A 138 -0.68 5.76 11.73
C ILE A 138 -1.17 5.31 13.08
N THR A 139 -0.78 6.03 14.13
CA THR A 139 -1.27 5.80 15.49
C THR A 139 -2.28 6.87 15.83
N VAL A 140 -3.50 6.46 16.20
CA VAL A 140 -4.57 7.35 16.65
C VAL A 140 -4.66 7.28 18.17
N THR A 141 -4.71 8.44 18.82
CA THR A 141 -4.77 8.55 20.29
C THR A 141 -5.90 9.50 20.68
N PRO A 142 -6.74 9.10 21.65
CA PRO A 142 -6.83 7.79 22.29
C PRO A 142 -7.29 6.68 21.32
N ALA A 143 -6.83 5.45 21.51
CA ALA A 143 -7.19 4.30 20.64
C ALA A 143 -8.62 3.80 20.92
N THR A 144 -9.13 4.05 22.13
CA THR A 144 -10.50 3.73 22.55
C THR A 144 -11.06 4.84 23.44
N ASP A 145 -12.33 5.16 23.28
CA ASP A 145 -13.01 6.11 24.15
C ASP A 145 -14.49 5.74 24.35
N SER A 146 -15.04 6.15 25.51
CA SER A 146 -16.44 5.99 25.87
C SER A 146 -17.08 7.35 26.16
N LEU A 147 -18.06 7.73 25.36
CA LEU A 147 -18.69 9.04 25.38
C LEU A 147 -20.18 8.92 25.76
N THR A 148 -20.71 9.97 26.35
CA THR A 148 -22.17 10.18 26.43
C THR A 148 -22.65 10.96 25.21
N ALA A 149 -23.90 10.74 24.79
CA ALA A 149 -24.46 11.48 23.67
C ALA A 149 -24.35 12.98 23.88
N GLY A 150 -23.90 13.70 22.86
CA GLY A 150 -23.64 15.15 22.88
C GLY A 150 -22.22 15.55 23.37
N SER A 151 -21.44 14.64 23.95
CA SER A 151 -20.06 14.95 24.34
C SER A 151 -19.08 14.84 23.17
N THR A 152 -17.90 15.42 23.34
CA THR A 152 -16.85 15.43 22.33
C THR A 152 -15.53 14.92 22.86
N VAL A 153 -14.70 14.32 21.98
CA VAL A 153 -13.31 13.98 22.24
C VAL A 153 -12.44 14.37 21.05
N ARG A 154 -11.22 14.81 21.33
CA ARG A 154 -10.24 15.11 20.28
C ARG A 154 -9.31 13.94 20.07
N LEU A 155 -9.31 13.39 18.87
CA LEU A 155 -8.35 12.39 18.43
C LEU A 155 -7.14 13.07 17.78
N THR A 156 -5.96 12.49 18.01
CA THR A 156 -4.71 12.91 17.39
C THR A 156 -4.14 11.75 16.59
N ALA A 157 -3.72 12.00 15.36
CA ALA A 157 -3.05 10.99 14.52
C ALA A 157 -1.58 11.35 14.36
N VAL A 158 -0.69 10.38 14.57
CA VAL A 158 0.74 10.51 14.34
C VAL A 158 1.15 9.52 13.25
N ILE A 159 1.77 10.03 12.20
CA ILE A 159 2.29 9.24 11.08
C ILE A 159 3.78 8.99 11.35
N ARG A 160 4.21 7.74 11.27
CA ARG A 160 5.62 7.34 11.40
C ARG A 160 6.04 6.48 10.23
N ASP A 161 7.27 6.67 9.76
CA ASP A 161 7.90 5.79 8.79
C ASP A 161 8.37 4.46 9.42
N GLY A 162 8.91 3.55 8.61
CA GLY A 162 9.41 2.25 9.06
C GLY A 162 10.59 2.32 10.05
N ASN A 163 11.22 3.48 10.22
CA ASN A 163 12.27 3.74 11.22
C ASN A 163 11.72 4.42 12.49
N GLY A 164 10.40 4.67 12.54
CA GLY A 164 9.74 5.34 13.66
C GLY A 164 9.83 6.88 13.62
N THR A 165 10.40 7.47 12.57
CA THR A 165 10.49 8.92 12.40
C THR A 165 9.11 9.50 12.05
N ILE A 166 8.78 10.66 12.65
CA ILE A 166 7.51 11.33 12.35
C ILE A 166 7.53 11.88 10.93
N VAL A 167 6.54 11.49 10.15
CA VAL A 167 6.31 11.99 8.79
C VAL A 167 5.33 13.16 8.86
N ALA A 168 5.74 14.31 8.36
CA ALA A 168 4.85 15.47 8.25
C ALA A 168 3.79 15.21 7.18
N GLY A 169 2.52 15.36 7.53
CA GLY A 169 1.40 15.21 6.62
C GLY A 169 0.06 15.32 7.35
N GLY A 170 -0.99 15.73 6.62
CA GLY A 170 -2.35 15.78 7.14
C GLY A 170 -3.06 14.45 6.91
N VAL A 171 -3.78 13.96 7.90
CA VAL A 171 -4.66 12.80 7.75
C VAL A 171 -6.07 13.22 7.33
N ARG A 172 -6.74 12.32 6.63
CA ARG A 172 -8.16 12.43 6.36
C ARG A 172 -8.93 11.61 7.39
N TRP A 173 -9.84 12.25 8.12
CA TRP A 173 -10.69 11.60 9.10
C TRP A 173 -11.99 11.10 8.49
N ALA A 174 -12.45 9.93 8.94
CA ALA A 174 -13.73 9.35 8.56
C ALA A 174 -14.32 8.53 9.72
N THR A 175 -15.64 8.48 9.80
CA THR A 175 -16.38 7.62 10.75
C THR A 175 -16.99 6.44 10.03
N GLY A 176 -17.00 5.27 10.68
CA GLY A 176 -17.69 4.08 10.19
C GLY A 176 -19.20 4.14 10.34
N ASN A 177 -19.71 4.93 11.32
CA ASN A 177 -21.16 5.13 11.50
C ASN A 177 -21.44 6.55 12.02
N PRO A 178 -21.87 7.48 11.16
CA PRO A 178 -22.15 8.85 11.54
C PRO A 178 -23.39 9.00 12.45
N GLY A 179 -24.27 8.00 12.55
CA GLY A 179 -25.37 7.97 13.48
C GLY A 179 -24.95 7.71 14.94
N VAL A 180 -23.74 7.16 15.16
CA VAL A 180 -23.15 6.91 16.47
C VAL A 180 -22.20 8.05 16.86
N ALA A 181 -21.28 8.42 15.98
CA ALA A 181 -20.38 9.55 16.17
C ALA A 181 -19.97 10.16 14.84
N SER A 182 -19.82 11.48 14.79
CA SER A 182 -19.22 12.21 13.66
C SER A 182 -17.80 12.65 14.00
N VAL A 183 -17.01 12.95 12.97
CA VAL A 183 -15.64 13.49 13.13
C VAL A 183 -15.41 14.62 12.13
N ASP A 184 -14.76 15.69 12.58
CA ASP A 184 -14.38 16.80 11.71
C ASP A 184 -12.97 16.62 11.13
N THR A 185 -12.54 17.55 10.26
CA THR A 185 -11.22 17.53 9.61
C THR A 185 -10.04 17.73 10.59
N ALA A 186 -10.31 18.19 11.81
CA ALA A 186 -9.33 18.41 12.85
C ALA A 186 -9.25 17.24 13.85
N GLY A 187 -10.05 16.17 13.65
CA GLY A 187 -10.09 15.00 14.54
C GLY A 187 -10.96 15.20 15.77
N LEU A 188 -11.83 16.21 15.81
CA LEU A 188 -12.82 16.36 16.87
C LEU A 188 -14.00 15.44 16.59
N VAL A 189 -14.19 14.47 17.48
CA VAL A 189 -15.30 13.51 17.43
C VAL A 189 -16.44 14.04 18.29
N THR A 190 -17.67 13.98 17.78
CA THR A 190 -18.90 14.33 18.49
C THR A 190 -19.79 13.08 18.59
N ALA A 191 -20.16 12.70 19.79
CA ALA A 191 -21.09 11.60 20.07
C ALA A 191 -22.51 11.99 19.66
N VAL A 192 -23.16 11.18 18.82
CA VAL A 192 -24.50 11.47 18.26
C VAL A 192 -25.53 10.57 18.89
N GLY A 193 -25.37 9.27 18.82
CA GLY A 193 -26.33 8.29 19.31
C GLY A 193 -25.67 7.05 19.90
N ARG A 194 -26.41 6.31 20.73
CA ARG A 194 -25.90 5.10 21.40
C ARG A 194 -25.42 4.05 20.39
N GLY A 195 -24.29 3.43 20.67
CA GLY A 195 -23.70 2.39 19.85
C GLY A 195 -22.17 2.40 19.88
N ALA A 196 -21.57 1.64 18.98
CA ALA A 196 -20.12 1.61 18.77
C ALA A 196 -19.78 1.94 17.31
N THR A 197 -18.71 2.67 17.11
CA THR A 197 -18.18 2.98 15.78
C THR A 197 -16.66 3.06 15.80
N THR A 198 -16.05 3.01 14.63
CA THR A 198 -14.61 3.21 14.44
C THR A 198 -14.39 4.54 13.73
N ILE A 199 -13.47 5.34 14.24
CA ILE A 199 -12.96 6.54 13.57
C ILE A 199 -11.63 6.18 12.92
N ALA A 200 -11.50 6.45 11.64
CA ALA A 200 -10.29 6.20 10.85
C ALA A 200 -9.59 7.51 10.50
N ALA A 201 -8.26 7.52 10.68
CA ALA A 201 -7.35 8.53 10.14
C ALA A 201 -6.58 7.92 8.98
N THR A 202 -6.71 8.46 7.77
CA THR A 202 -6.08 7.91 6.56
C THR A 202 -5.05 8.89 6.01
N PHE A 203 -3.87 8.39 5.67
CA PHE A 203 -2.81 9.11 4.99
C PHE A 203 -2.26 8.23 3.86
N GLN A 204 -2.32 8.71 2.62
CA GLN A 204 -1.80 8.00 1.43
C GLN A 204 -2.24 6.52 1.36
N GLY A 205 -3.52 6.24 1.65
CA GLY A 205 -4.07 4.88 1.60
C GLY A 205 -3.81 4.02 2.85
N VAL A 206 -2.94 4.42 3.76
CA VAL A 206 -2.71 3.75 5.05
C VAL A 206 -3.66 4.33 6.10
N ALA A 207 -4.26 3.50 6.94
CA ALA A 207 -5.21 3.91 7.96
C ALA A 207 -4.77 3.51 9.38
N GLY A 208 -4.95 4.43 10.33
CA GLY A 208 -4.97 4.17 11.75
C GLY A 208 -6.40 4.36 12.29
N THR A 209 -6.79 3.64 13.34
CA THR A 209 -8.17 3.65 13.83
C THR A 209 -8.26 3.86 15.34
N ALA A 210 -9.38 4.42 15.78
CA ALA A 210 -9.80 4.48 17.17
C ALA A 210 -11.24 3.97 17.31
N ALA A 211 -11.52 3.21 18.37
CA ALA A 211 -12.86 2.74 18.68
C ALA A 211 -13.57 3.74 19.59
N VAL A 212 -14.81 4.09 19.27
CA VAL A 212 -15.66 5.01 20.05
C VAL A 212 -16.95 4.30 20.41
N VAL A 213 -17.27 4.31 21.70
CA VAL A 213 -18.54 3.77 22.23
C VAL A 213 -19.34 4.92 22.82
N VAL A 214 -20.59 5.08 22.39
CA VAL A 214 -21.52 6.07 22.93
C VAL A 214 -22.57 5.37 23.79
N ARG A 215 -22.74 5.82 25.01
CA ARG A 215 -23.64 5.26 26.05
C ARG A 215 -24.82 6.17 26.33
#